data_4e9c4611d202895049a0c19827080489
#
_entry.id   4e9c4611d202895049a0c19827080489
#
_cell.length_a   1.000
_cell.length_b   1.000
_cell.length_c   1.000
_cell.angle_alpha   90.00
_cell.angle_beta   90.00
_cell.angle_gamma   90.00
#
_symmetry.space_group_name_H-M   'P 1'
#
loop_
_entity.id
_entity.type
_entity.pdbx_description
1 polymer ?
#
loop_
_entity_poly.entity_id
_entity_poly.type
_entity_poly.pdbx_seq_one_letter_code
_entity_poly.pdbx_strand_id
1 'polypeptide(L)'
;MNLRPYDPESDRDDLWALKSAFERELGATGGDGKATAYEAKLTGRYRDRWLAWVDRCVADDPRCVTVAERDDRLVGYVFLLPERLAFVWDAAVVNELYVVPERRETGVADDLLAAAIDVARGQDLPLDRLLLDVDPGNERARAFYERHGFEQWGEIVARKLRED
;
A
#
# COMPACT_ATOMS: atom_id res chain seq x y z
N MET A 1 5.73 -19.98 -1.38
CA MET A 1 5.51 -18.53 -1.50
C MET A 1 6.85 -17.87 -1.76
N ASN A 2 6.90 -16.96 -2.72
CA ASN A 2 8.10 -16.22 -3.08
C ASN A 2 7.84 -14.72 -2.92
N LEU A 3 8.71 -14.02 -2.17
CA LEU A 3 8.73 -12.56 -2.12
C LEU A 3 9.80 -12.06 -3.08
N ARG A 4 9.46 -11.12 -3.92
CA ARG A 4 10.38 -10.51 -4.88
C ARG A 4 9.99 -9.08 -5.22
N PRO A 5 10.91 -8.28 -5.77
CA PRO A 5 10.54 -7.00 -6.34
C PRO A 5 9.49 -7.16 -7.45
N TYR A 6 8.62 -6.16 -7.55
CA TYR A 6 7.68 -6.02 -8.65
C TYR A 6 8.41 -5.82 -9.97
N ASP A 7 7.98 -6.52 -11.01
CA ASP A 7 8.50 -6.38 -12.37
C ASP A 7 7.44 -5.69 -13.27
N PRO A 8 7.70 -4.44 -13.72
CA PRO A 8 6.78 -3.70 -14.56
C PRO A 8 6.42 -4.39 -15.89
N GLU A 9 7.24 -5.30 -16.39
CA GLU A 9 7.00 -5.97 -17.66
C GLU A 9 6.03 -7.16 -17.51
N SER A 10 6.14 -7.90 -16.40
CA SER A 10 5.37 -9.15 -16.21
C SER A 10 4.20 -9.04 -15.23
N ASP A 11 4.28 -8.14 -14.22
CA ASP A 11 3.32 -8.13 -13.10
C ASP A 11 2.25 -7.05 -13.21
N ARG A 12 2.28 -6.23 -14.25
CA ARG A 12 1.50 -4.99 -14.35
C ARG A 12 -0.02 -5.20 -14.17
N ASP A 13 -0.57 -6.19 -14.85
CA ASP A 13 -2.00 -6.46 -14.81
C ASP A 13 -2.41 -7.10 -13.48
N ASP A 14 -1.59 -8.00 -12.95
CA ASP A 14 -1.84 -8.64 -11.67
C ASP A 14 -1.74 -7.64 -10.50
N LEU A 15 -0.74 -6.74 -10.53
CA LEU A 15 -0.64 -5.66 -9.55
C LEU A 15 -1.86 -4.74 -9.59
N TRP A 16 -2.34 -4.38 -10.79
CA TRP A 16 -3.54 -3.57 -10.92
C TRP A 16 -4.79 -4.28 -10.38
N ALA A 17 -4.91 -5.58 -10.59
CA ALA A 17 -6.01 -6.37 -10.02
C ALA A 17 -6.00 -6.33 -8.49
N LEU A 18 -4.82 -6.51 -7.86
CA LEU A 18 -4.65 -6.38 -6.41
C LEU A 18 -4.96 -4.97 -5.92
N LYS A 19 -4.46 -3.95 -6.62
CA LYS A 19 -4.71 -2.54 -6.31
C LYS A 19 -6.21 -2.21 -6.35
N SER A 20 -6.91 -2.66 -7.37
CA SER A 20 -8.35 -2.42 -7.51
C SER A 20 -9.15 -3.06 -6.38
N ALA A 21 -8.79 -4.28 -5.98
CA ALA A 21 -9.40 -4.97 -4.85
C ALA A 21 -9.12 -4.24 -3.53
N PHE A 22 -7.88 -3.78 -3.32
CA PHE A 22 -7.50 -2.98 -2.17
C PHE A 22 -8.33 -1.70 -2.05
N GLU A 23 -8.49 -0.96 -3.15
CA GLU A 23 -9.25 0.29 -3.17
C GLU A 23 -10.74 0.09 -2.83
N ARG A 24 -11.34 -1.00 -3.32
CA ARG A 24 -12.72 -1.34 -2.97
C ARG A 24 -12.88 -1.66 -1.48
N GLU A 25 -11.93 -2.37 -0.90
CA GLU A 25 -11.92 -2.62 0.55
C GLU A 25 -11.76 -1.34 1.36
N LEU A 26 -10.87 -0.44 0.95
CA LEU A 26 -10.71 0.86 1.61
C LEU A 26 -12.00 1.68 1.56
N GLY A 27 -12.69 1.69 0.43
CA GLY A 27 -13.98 2.34 0.29
C GLY A 27 -15.06 1.75 1.19
N ALA A 28 -15.03 0.44 1.40
CA ALA A 28 -16.02 -0.28 2.21
C ALA A 28 -15.85 -0.06 3.72
N THR A 29 -14.68 0.39 4.20
CA THR A 29 -14.39 0.61 5.63
C THR A 29 -14.78 2.00 6.14
N GLY A 30 -15.25 2.89 5.26
CA GLY A 30 -15.71 4.24 5.63
C GLY A 30 -17.22 4.40 5.50
N GLY A 31 -17.70 5.64 5.56
CA GLY A 31 -19.10 5.96 5.29
C GLY A 31 -19.49 5.77 3.81
N ASP A 32 -20.80 5.80 3.52
CA ASP A 32 -21.34 5.55 2.17
C ASP A 32 -20.72 6.46 1.09
N GLY A 33 -20.43 7.72 1.42
CA GLY A 33 -19.76 8.65 0.52
C GLY A 33 -18.33 8.23 0.14
N LYS A 34 -17.62 7.56 1.04
CA LYS A 34 -16.28 7.02 0.80
C LYS A 34 -16.32 5.88 -0.19
N ALA A 35 -17.22 4.91 -0.01
CA ALA A 35 -17.37 3.78 -0.93
C ALA A 35 -17.65 4.25 -2.36
N THR A 36 -18.58 5.19 -2.54
CA THR A 36 -18.91 5.78 -3.84
C THR A 36 -17.72 6.50 -4.46
N ALA A 37 -16.99 7.31 -3.71
CA ALA A 37 -15.82 8.04 -4.19
C ALA A 37 -14.69 7.11 -4.62
N TYR A 38 -14.43 6.05 -3.86
CA TYR A 38 -13.37 5.08 -4.17
C TYR A 38 -13.69 4.25 -5.41
N GLU A 39 -14.94 3.80 -5.58
CA GLU A 39 -15.35 3.10 -6.82
C GLU A 39 -15.30 4.03 -8.04
N ALA A 40 -15.73 5.28 -7.90
CA ALA A 40 -15.75 6.24 -9.00
C ALA A 40 -14.35 6.60 -9.52
N LYS A 41 -13.31 6.53 -8.69
CA LYS A 41 -11.93 6.80 -9.14
C LYS A 41 -11.30 5.67 -9.94
N LEU A 42 -11.81 4.43 -9.86
CA LEU A 42 -11.26 3.25 -10.52
C LEU A 42 -11.57 3.24 -12.03
N THR A 43 -11.04 4.22 -12.73
CA THR A 43 -11.17 4.39 -14.19
C THR A 43 -9.90 3.92 -14.89
N GLY A 44 -9.96 3.73 -16.23
CA GLY A 44 -8.77 3.44 -17.05
C GLY A 44 -7.72 4.55 -16.94
N ARG A 45 -8.15 5.81 -16.85
CA ARG A 45 -7.23 6.95 -16.64
C ARG A 45 -6.51 6.86 -15.28
N TYR A 46 -7.22 6.52 -14.22
CA TYR A 46 -6.61 6.31 -12.89
C TYR A 46 -5.61 5.16 -12.93
N ARG A 47 -5.99 4.01 -13.53
CA ARG A 47 -5.12 2.87 -13.73
C ARG A 47 -3.79 3.28 -14.38
N ASP A 48 -3.86 3.96 -15.53
CA ASP A 48 -2.68 4.31 -16.30
C ASP A 48 -1.78 5.29 -15.54
N ARG A 49 -2.37 6.27 -14.85
CA ARG A 49 -1.62 7.25 -14.04
C ARG A 49 -0.98 6.61 -12.82
N TRP A 50 -1.69 5.72 -12.12
CA TRP A 50 -1.17 5.05 -10.95
C TRP A 50 -0.03 4.10 -11.32
N LEU A 51 -0.20 3.28 -12.36
CA LEU A 51 0.87 2.39 -12.82
C LEU A 51 2.11 3.17 -13.30
N ALA A 52 1.92 4.29 -14.02
CA ALA A 52 3.03 5.15 -14.41
C ALA A 52 3.77 5.74 -13.19
N TRP A 53 3.03 6.09 -12.13
CA TRP A 53 3.65 6.54 -10.88
C TRP A 53 4.42 5.42 -10.19
N VAL A 54 3.87 4.21 -10.12
CA VAL A 54 4.58 3.03 -9.60
C VAL A 54 5.88 2.79 -10.37
N ASP A 55 5.83 2.84 -11.70
CA ASP A 55 7.02 2.65 -12.55
C ASP A 55 8.12 3.68 -12.23
N ARG A 56 7.76 4.95 -12.00
CA ARG A 56 8.72 5.97 -11.57
C ARG A 56 9.31 5.67 -10.18
N CYS A 57 8.50 5.23 -9.25
CA CYS A 57 8.98 4.86 -7.91
C CYS A 57 9.92 3.65 -7.95
N VAL A 58 9.59 2.65 -8.74
CA VAL A 58 10.43 1.45 -8.92
C VAL A 58 11.72 1.77 -9.66
N ALA A 59 11.71 2.76 -10.56
CA ALA A 59 12.94 3.26 -11.20
C ALA A 59 13.88 3.93 -10.19
N ASP A 60 13.33 4.61 -9.16
CA ASP A 60 14.12 5.20 -8.07
C ASP A 60 14.67 4.13 -7.10
N ASP A 61 13.84 3.17 -6.70
CA ASP A 61 14.23 2.03 -5.87
C ASP A 61 13.42 0.78 -6.28
N PRO A 62 14.04 -0.21 -6.95
CA PRO A 62 13.35 -1.43 -7.35
C PRO A 62 12.73 -2.22 -6.19
N ARG A 63 13.17 -2.00 -4.96
CA ARG A 63 12.67 -2.68 -3.76
C ARG A 63 11.47 -1.96 -3.11
N CYS A 64 11.06 -0.79 -3.63
CA CYS A 64 9.97 -0.04 -3.04
C CYS A 64 8.61 -0.74 -3.22
N VAL A 65 8.46 -1.60 -4.22
CA VAL A 65 7.30 -2.47 -4.38
C VAL A 65 7.75 -3.92 -4.32
N THR A 66 7.30 -4.63 -3.30
CA THR A 66 7.53 -6.06 -3.12
C THR A 66 6.21 -6.80 -3.32
N VAL A 67 6.25 -7.85 -4.13
CA VAL A 67 5.10 -8.72 -4.39
C VAL A 67 5.29 -10.09 -3.74
N ALA A 68 4.18 -10.67 -3.29
CA ALA A 68 4.11 -12.04 -2.83
C ALA A 68 3.49 -12.89 -3.93
N GLU A 69 4.23 -13.89 -4.41
CA GLU A 69 3.84 -14.80 -5.47
C GLU A 69 3.63 -16.22 -4.92
N ARG A 70 2.57 -16.85 -5.35
CA ARG A 70 2.29 -18.26 -5.07
C ARG A 70 1.54 -18.90 -6.23
N ASP A 71 2.02 -20.08 -6.65
CA ASP A 71 1.42 -20.83 -7.76
C ASP A 71 1.28 -19.96 -9.04
N ASP A 72 2.37 -19.22 -9.36
CA ASP A 72 2.47 -18.29 -10.50
C ASP A 72 1.41 -17.17 -10.50
N ARG A 73 0.93 -16.77 -9.33
CA ARG A 73 -0.02 -15.66 -9.16
C ARG A 73 0.43 -14.73 -8.04
N LEU A 74 0.19 -13.45 -8.21
CA LEU A 74 0.36 -12.49 -7.14
C LEU A 74 -0.78 -12.62 -6.13
N VAL A 75 -0.43 -12.81 -4.86
CA VAL A 75 -1.39 -12.95 -3.75
C VAL A 75 -1.35 -11.79 -2.77
N GLY A 76 -0.42 -10.86 -2.96
CA GLY A 76 -0.31 -9.66 -2.14
C GLY A 76 0.86 -8.79 -2.60
N TYR A 77 0.89 -7.57 -2.08
CA TYR A 77 2.00 -6.64 -2.31
C TYR A 77 2.12 -5.64 -1.16
N VAL A 78 3.29 -5.06 -1.04
CA VAL A 78 3.55 -3.88 -0.23
C VAL A 78 4.22 -2.82 -1.09
N PHE A 79 3.76 -1.58 -0.97
CA PHE A 79 4.33 -0.41 -1.62
C PHE A 79 4.85 0.55 -0.56
N LEU A 80 6.17 0.55 -0.39
CA LEU A 80 6.89 1.53 0.43
C LEU A 80 7.26 2.72 -0.48
N LEU A 81 7.01 3.94 -0.06
CA LEU A 81 7.45 5.10 -0.83
C LEU A 81 8.98 5.14 -0.92
N PRO A 82 9.56 5.46 -2.11
CA PRO A 82 11.00 5.58 -2.24
C PRO A 82 11.53 6.75 -1.40
N GLU A 83 12.80 6.69 -1.02
CA GLU A 83 13.48 7.69 -0.18
C GLU A 83 13.32 9.12 -0.69
N ARG A 84 13.24 9.33 -2.00
CA ARG A 84 12.97 10.65 -2.62
C ARG A 84 11.72 11.32 -2.06
N LEU A 85 10.74 10.55 -1.58
CA LEU A 85 9.49 11.03 -0.99
C LEU A 85 9.53 11.11 0.55
N ALA A 86 10.69 10.91 1.17
CA ALA A 86 10.82 10.91 2.62
C ALA A 86 10.35 12.23 3.27
N PHE A 87 10.53 13.36 2.59
CA PHE A 87 10.13 14.66 3.12
C PHE A 87 8.61 14.93 3.08
N VAL A 88 7.81 14.05 2.53
CA VAL A 88 6.34 14.19 2.59
C VAL A 88 5.85 14.10 4.04
N TRP A 89 6.40 13.16 4.82
CA TRP A 89 6.08 12.94 6.24
C TRP A 89 7.32 12.98 7.14
N ASP A 90 8.49 13.31 6.61
CA ASP A 90 9.79 13.22 7.29
C ASP A 90 10.13 11.82 7.81
N ALA A 91 9.58 10.78 7.19
CA ALA A 91 9.70 9.39 7.59
C ALA A 91 9.54 8.46 6.38
N ALA A 92 9.84 7.17 6.53
CA ALA A 92 9.42 6.16 5.59
C ALA A 92 7.89 5.97 5.63
N VAL A 93 7.28 5.63 4.50
CA VAL A 93 5.83 5.47 4.41
C VAL A 93 5.47 4.18 3.69
N VAL A 94 4.73 3.29 4.36
CA VAL A 94 4.00 2.22 3.68
C VAL A 94 2.76 2.85 3.06
N ASN A 95 2.80 3.02 1.74
CA ASN A 95 1.69 3.62 1.01
C ASN A 95 0.53 2.64 0.88
N GLU A 96 0.83 1.37 0.66
CA GLU A 96 -0.16 0.31 0.47
C GLU A 96 0.39 -1.03 0.95
N LEU A 97 -0.47 -1.83 1.58
CA LEU A 97 -0.23 -3.24 1.91
C LEU A 97 -1.54 -4.00 1.70
N TYR A 98 -1.53 -4.97 0.81
CA TYR A 98 -2.70 -5.76 0.50
C TYR A 98 -2.36 -7.24 0.34
N VAL A 99 -3.22 -8.09 0.87
CA VAL A 99 -3.19 -9.55 0.68
C VAL A 99 -4.60 -10.02 0.34
N VAL A 100 -4.71 -10.86 -0.68
CA VAL A 100 -6.00 -11.44 -1.07
C VAL A 100 -6.66 -12.16 0.10
N PRO A 101 -8.00 -12.10 0.26
CA PRO A 101 -8.69 -12.65 1.41
C PRO A 101 -8.32 -14.11 1.73
N GLU A 102 -8.15 -14.94 0.69
CA GLU A 102 -7.86 -16.39 0.81
C GLU A 102 -6.46 -16.68 1.36
N ARG A 103 -5.60 -15.67 1.46
CA ARG A 103 -4.22 -15.80 1.96
C ARG A 103 -3.96 -14.98 3.22
N ARG A 104 -5.00 -14.40 3.80
CA ARG A 104 -4.89 -13.72 5.10
C ARG A 104 -4.70 -14.73 6.22
N GLU A 105 -4.10 -14.30 7.31
CA GLU A 105 -3.79 -15.15 8.47
C GLU A 105 -2.83 -16.32 8.16
N THR A 106 -2.11 -16.26 7.04
CA THR A 106 -1.12 -17.27 6.64
C THR A 106 0.34 -16.78 6.71
N GLY A 107 0.57 -15.57 7.28
CA GLY A 107 1.89 -14.96 7.41
C GLY A 107 2.34 -14.12 6.21
N VAL A 108 1.57 -14.08 5.11
CA VAL A 108 1.94 -13.30 3.91
C VAL A 108 2.07 -11.81 4.21
N ALA A 109 1.14 -11.24 4.97
CA ALA A 109 1.19 -9.83 5.34
C ALA A 109 2.37 -9.51 6.28
N ASP A 110 2.68 -10.44 7.20
CA ASP A 110 3.83 -10.32 8.10
C ASP A 110 5.14 -10.28 7.31
N ASP A 111 5.29 -11.18 6.34
CA ASP A 111 6.48 -11.25 5.48
C ASP A 111 6.63 -10.00 4.58
N LEU A 112 5.53 -9.52 3.99
CA LEU A 112 5.52 -8.29 3.19
C LEU A 112 5.89 -7.06 4.03
N LEU A 113 5.33 -6.93 5.24
CA LEU A 113 5.66 -5.83 6.12
C LEU A 113 7.13 -5.90 6.57
N ALA A 114 7.63 -7.08 6.88
CA ALA A 114 9.05 -7.28 7.23
C ALA A 114 9.97 -6.83 6.08
N ALA A 115 9.64 -7.19 4.85
CA ALA A 115 10.40 -6.75 3.67
C ALA A 115 10.40 -5.21 3.52
N ALA A 116 9.26 -4.57 3.73
CA ALA A 116 9.16 -3.10 3.70
C ALA A 116 9.98 -2.44 4.81
N ILE A 117 9.95 -2.99 6.03
CA ILE A 117 10.75 -2.51 7.16
C ILE A 117 12.25 -2.60 6.85
N ASP A 118 12.70 -3.69 6.24
CA ASP A 118 14.10 -3.86 5.88
C ASP A 118 14.56 -2.85 4.83
N VAL A 119 13.72 -2.55 3.85
CA VAL A 119 14.01 -1.49 2.86
C VAL A 119 14.02 -0.10 3.55
N ALA A 120 13.03 0.18 4.40
CA ALA A 120 12.93 1.45 5.11
C ALA A 120 14.13 1.73 6.02
N ARG A 121 14.69 0.71 6.66
CA ARG A 121 15.92 0.83 7.46
C ARG A 121 17.15 1.29 6.68
N GLY A 122 17.15 1.08 5.38
CA GLY A 122 18.22 1.54 4.48
C GLY A 122 18.03 2.96 3.95
N GLN A 123 16.89 3.60 4.22
CA GLN A 123 16.61 4.97 3.77
C GLN A 123 17.21 6.01 4.73
N ASP A 124 17.67 7.13 4.18
CA ASP A 124 18.10 8.31 4.95
C ASP A 124 16.85 9.15 5.28
N LEU A 125 16.40 9.05 6.51
CA LEU A 125 15.12 9.61 6.97
C LEU A 125 15.32 10.72 7.99
N PRO A 126 14.57 11.85 7.91
CA PRO A 126 14.57 12.89 8.95
C PRO A 126 14.14 12.36 10.31
N LEU A 127 13.12 11.51 10.35
CA LEU A 127 12.66 10.78 11.52
C LEU A 127 12.87 9.28 11.31
N ASP A 128 13.49 8.62 12.29
CA ASP A 128 13.63 7.16 12.30
C ASP A 128 12.28 6.49 12.61
N ARG A 129 11.36 6.58 11.65
CA ARG A 129 9.98 6.08 11.77
C ARG A 129 9.48 5.53 10.45
N LEU A 130 8.57 4.56 10.56
CA LEU A 130 7.77 4.05 9.46
C LEU A 130 6.31 4.41 9.73
N LEU A 131 5.70 5.16 8.82
CA LEU A 131 4.32 5.63 8.93
C LEU A 131 3.42 4.91 7.94
N LEU A 132 2.15 4.82 8.29
CA LEU A 132 1.08 4.38 7.37
C LEU A 132 -0.25 5.00 7.80
N ASP A 133 -1.18 5.04 6.86
CA ASP A 133 -2.55 5.41 7.13
C ASP A 133 -3.43 4.15 7.26
N VAL A 134 -4.26 4.10 8.29
CA VAL A 134 -5.24 3.05 8.49
C VAL A 134 -6.57 3.65 8.95
N ASP A 135 -7.65 3.28 8.27
CA ASP A 135 -8.99 3.74 8.66
C ASP A 135 -9.34 3.24 10.07
N PRO A 136 -9.80 4.12 10.98
CA PRO A 136 -10.20 3.72 12.33
C PRO A 136 -11.25 2.61 12.37
N GLY A 137 -12.10 2.51 11.34
CA GLY A 137 -13.10 1.46 11.19
C GLY A 137 -12.55 0.11 10.70
N ASN A 138 -11.31 0.07 10.24
CA ASN A 138 -10.66 -1.17 9.81
C ASN A 138 -9.98 -1.88 10.98
N GLU A 139 -10.80 -2.52 11.82
CA GLU A 139 -10.32 -3.17 13.05
C GLU A 139 -9.28 -4.27 12.77
N ARG A 140 -9.45 -5.03 11.68
CA ARG A 140 -8.51 -6.08 11.29
C ARG A 140 -7.12 -5.52 10.96
N ALA A 141 -7.06 -4.48 10.16
CA ALA A 141 -5.78 -3.83 9.81
C ALA A 141 -5.15 -3.17 11.04
N ARG A 142 -5.94 -2.49 11.86
CA ARG A 142 -5.46 -1.87 13.11
C ARG A 142 -4.84 -2.91 14.03
N ALA A 143 -5.51 -4.03 14.28
CA ALA A 143 -4.98 -5.12 15.12
C ALA A 143 -3.68 -5.69 14.54
N PHE A 144 -3.58 -5.83 13.22
CA PHE A 144 -2.36 -6.25 12.54
C PHE A 144 -1.21 -5.29 12.81
N TYR A 145 -1.40 -3.99 12.59
CA TYR A 145 -0.35 -3.01 12.79
C TYR A 145 0.03 -2.82 14.27
N GLU A 146 -0.92 -2.84 15.19
CA GLU A 146 -0.66 -2.80 16.63
C GLU A 146 0.22 -3.97 17.08
N ARG A 147 -0.03 -5.18 16.57
CA ARG A 147 0.81 -6.35 16.84
C ARG A 147 2.25 -6.17 16.35
N HIS A 148 2.46 -5.37 15.32
CA HIS A 148 3.77 -5.02 14.77
C HIS A 148 4.38 -3.76 15.38
N GLY A 149 3.83 -3.24 16.48
CA GLY A 149 4.40 -2.12 17.22
C GLY A 149 4.04 -0.73 16.69
N PHE A 150 3.04 -0.63 15.78
CA PHE A 150 2.54 0.66 15.34
C PHE A 150 1.60 1.26 16.38
N GLU A 151 1.75 2.56 16.59
CA GLU A 151 0.93 3.37 17.49
C GLU A 151 0.33 4.53 16.73
N GLN A 152 -0.76 5.11 17.25
CA GLN A 152 -1.33 6.31 16.65
C GLN A 152 -0.33 7.45 16.65
N TRP A 153 -0.09 8.04 15.47
CA TRP A 153 0.87 9.12 15.27
C TRP A 153 0.21 10.46 14.93
N GLY A 154 -0.90 10.43 14.24
CA GLY A 154 -1.65 11.61 13.81
C GLY A 154 -3.02 11.24 13.30
N GLU A 155 -3.70 12.18 12.67
CA GLU A 155 -5.04 12.00 12.12
C GLU A 155 -5.12 12.61 10.72
N ILE A 156 -5.75 11.90 9.79
CA ILE A 156 -6.03 12.40 8.44
C ILE A 156 -7.45 12.97 8.42
N VAL A 157 -7.57 14.22 8.00
CA VAL A 157 -8.84 14.91 7.81
C VAL A 157 -8.99 15.32 6.35
N ALA A 158 -10.19 15.30 5.82
CA ALA A 158 -10.45 15.58 4.41
C ALA A 158 -11.52 16.67 4.24
N ARG A 159 -11.34 17.49 3.20
CA ARG A 159 -12.32 18.49 2.76
C ARG A 159 -12.54 18.35 1.25
N LYS A 160 -13.79 18.42 0.81
CA LYS A 160 -14.09 18.55 -0.63
C LYS A 160 -13.47 19.82 -1.19
N LEU A 161 -12.86 19.74 -2.37
CA LEU A 161 -12.28 20.91 -3.07
C LEU A 161 -13.29 21.63 -3.95
N ARG A 162 -14.32 20.92 -4.41
CA ARG A 162 -15.39 21.48 -5.25
C ARG A 162 -16.73 21.09 -4.63
N GLU A 163 -17.64 22.03 -4.60
CA GLU A 163 -19.04 21.76 -4.30
C GLU A 163 -19.71 21.27 -5.58
N ASP A 164 -20.58 20.25 -5.46
CA ASP A 164 -21.34 19.68 -6.57
C ASP A 164 -22.47 20.64 -7.02
#